data_1a1852d8c87786aa88d440d6f3a44ede
#
_entry.id   1a1852d8c87786aa88d440d6f3a44ede
#
_cell.length_a   1.000
_cell.length_b   1.000
_cell.length_c   1.000
_cell.angle_alpha   90.00
_cell.angle_beta   90.00
_cell.angle_gamma   90.00
#
_symmetry.space_group_name_H-M   'P 1'
#
loop_
_entity.id
_entity.type
_entity.pdbx_description
1 polymer ?
#
loop_
_entity_poly.entity_id
_entity_poly.type
_entity_poly.pdbx_seq_one_letter_code
_entity_poly.pdbx_strand_id
1 'polypeptide(L)'
;MSEKILIIDDEQDIADLLEVYLKNENYTVYKFYCATDAMPCIKNGDIDLAILDIMLPDMNGFSLCQLIREKCTYPIIMLTAKIEETDKITGLTLGADDYVTKPFRPLEVVARVKA
;
A
#
# COMPACT_ATOMS: atom_id res chain seq x y z
N MET A 1 -13.67 -16.75 1.39
CA MET A 1 -13.00 -15.95 2.42
C MET A 1 -12.51 -14.64 1.82
N SER A 2 -12.54 -13.58 2.60
CA SER A 2 -12.08 -12.27 2.12
C SER A 2 -10.56 -12.22 2.05
N GLU A 3 -10.05 -11.65 0.98
CA GLU A 3 -8.64 -11.30 0.89
C GLU A 3 -8.37 -10.11 1.79
N LYS A 4 -7.17 -10.06 2.36
CA LYS A 4 -6.78 -9.06 3.35
C LYS A 4 -5.87 -8.03 2.74
N ILE A 5 -6.30 -6.77 2.77
CA ILE A 5 -5.59 -5.64 2.18
C ILE A 5 -5.07 -4.75 3.30
N LEU A 6 -3.77 -4.49 3.29
CA LEU A 6 -3.13 -3.54 4.21
C LEU A 6 -3.04 -2.19 3.52
N ILE A 7 -3.47 -1.13 4.20
CA ILE A 7 -3.35 0.25 3.71
C ILE A 7 -2.54 1.06 4.72
N ILE A 8 -1.49 1.73 4.26
CA ILE A 8 -0.71 2.66 5.07
C ILE A 8 -0.56 3.97 4.30
N ASP A 9 -1.24 5.02 4.75
CA ASP A 9 -1.19 6.35 4.14
C ASP A 9 -1.51 7.38 5.22
N ASP A 10 -0.65 8.38 5.39
CA ASP A 10 -0.83 9.41 6.41
C ASP A 10 -1.91 10.43 6.04
N GLU A 11 -2.30 10.50 4.78
CA GLU A 11 -3.46 11.28 4.36
C GLU A 11 -4.72 10.49 4.70
N GLN A 12 -5.33 10.82 5.85
CA GLN A 12 -6.45 10.06 6.39
C GLN A 12 -7.63 9.97 5.42
N ASP A 13 -7.92 11.06 4.73
CA ASP A 13 -9.02 11.09 3.76
C ASP A 13 -8.83 10.06 2.65
N ILE A 14 -7.61 9.89 2.18
CA ILE A 14 -7.29 8.91 1.13
C ILE A 14 -7.40 7.49 1.68
N ALA A 15 -6.79 7.23 2.84
CA ALA A 15 -6.84 5.91 3.45
C ALA A 15 -8.28 5.49 3.75
N ASP A 16 -9.08 6.40 4.30
CA ASP A 16 -10.47 6.15 4.64
C ASP A 16 -11.32 5.89 3.38
N LEU A 17 -11.07 6.66 2.32
CA LEU A 17 -11.79 6.49 1.05
C LEU A 17 -11.48 5.13 0.42
N LEU A 18 -10.21 4.75 0.39
CA LEU A 18 -9.80 3.44 -0.13
C LEU A 18 -10.42 2.30 0.67
N GLU A 19 -10.46 2.45 1.99
CA GLU A 19 -11.09 1.46 2.86
C GLU A 19 -12.55 1.22 2.46
N VAL A 20 -13.32 2.29 2.25
CA VAL A 20 -14.72 2.20 1.85
C VAL A 20 -14.86 1.45 0.53
N TYR A 21 -14.08 1.81 -0.47
CA TYR A 21 -14.17 1.21 -1.80
C TYR A 21 -13.77 -0.27 -1.77
N LEU A 22 -12.72 -0.62 -1.01
CA LEU A 22 -12.26 -2.00 -0.95
C LEU A 22 -13.19 -2.88 -0.13
N LYS A 23 -13.75 -2.36 0.96
CA LYS A 23 -14.76 -3.11 1.72
C LYS A 23 -16.03 -3.37 0.87
N ASN A 24 -16.37 -2.45 0.00
CA ASN A 24 -17.47 -2.62 -0.93
C ASN A 24 -17.25 -3.78 -1.90
N GLU A 25 -15.98 -4.13 -2.14
CA GLU A 25 -15.60 -5.25 -2.99
C GLU A 25 -15.36 -6.53 -2.18
N ASN A 26 -15.81 -6.54 -0.94
CA ASN A 26 -15.72 -7.68 -0.03
C ASN A 26 -14.31 -8.03 0.44
N TYR A 27 -13.38 -7.07 0.38
CA TYR A 27 -12.05 -7.24 0.98
C TYR A 27 -12.10 -6.94 2.47
N THR A 28 -11.25 -7.60 3.24
CA THR A 28 -10.98 -7.23 4.63
C THR A 28 -9.84 -6.21 4.60
N VAL A 29 -10.01 -5.08 5.27
CA VAL A 29 -9.04 -3.97 5.22
C VAL A 29 -8.44 -3.71 6.59
N TYR A 30 -7.10 -3.65 6.63
CA TYR A 30 -6.34 -3.19 7.78
C TYR A 30 -5.72 -1.86 7.41
N LYS A 31 -6.14 -0.78 8.06
CA LYS A 31 -5.78 0.58 7.71
C LYS A 31 -4.97 1.23 8.81
N PHE A 32 -3.85 1.86 8.43
CA PHE A 32 -2.98 2.58 9.34
C PHE A 32 -2.55 3.89 8.69
N TYR A 33 -2.20 4.88 9.52
CA TYR A 33 -1.77 6.19 9.04
C TYR A 33 -0.27 6.41 9.16
N CYS A 34 0.46 5.44 9.70
CA CYS A 34 1.92 5.47 9.79
C CYS A 34 2.47 4.05 9.82
N ALA A 35 3.76 3.91 9.52
CA ALA A 35 4.41 2.60 9.46
C ALA A 35 4.50 1.95 10.83
N THR A 36 4.81 2.71 11.86
CA THR A 36 4.97 2.19 13.22
C THR A 36 3.74 1.44 13.70
N ASP A 37 2.55 2.04 13.48
CA ASP A 37 1.28 1.42 13.90
C ASP A 37 0.98 0.15 13.12
N ALA A 38 1.48 0.04 11.89
CA ALA A 38 1.23 -1.10 11.03
C ALA A 38 2.18 -2.27 11.29
N MET A 39 3.30 -2.05 11.98
CA MET A 39 4.33 -3.09 12.15
C MET A 39 3.80 -4.39 12.75
N PRO A 40 2.97 -4.39 13.80
CA PRO A 40 2.42 -5.67 14.30
C PRO A 40 1.62 -6.43 13.24
N CYS A 41 0.85 -5.72 12.42
CA CYS A 41 0.08 -6.33 11.35
C CYS A 41 0.99 -6.93 10.29
N ILE A 42 2.05 -6.21 9.92
CA ILE A 42 3.05 -6.67 8.96
C ILE A 42 3.75 -7.93 9.47
N LYS A 43 4.17 -7.91 10.73
CA LYS A 43 4.87 -9.05 11.34
C LYS A 43 3.98 -10.29 11.46
N ASN A 44 2.69 -10.09 11.63
CA ASN A 44 1.74 -11.19 11.69
C ASN A 44 1.65 -11.94 10.35
N GLY A 45 1.92 -11.26 9.23
CA GLY A 45 2.04 -11.89 7.93
C GLY A 45 0.74 -12.31 7.27
N ASP A 46 -0.39 -11.98 7.85
CA ASP A 46 -1.70 -12.40 7.35
C ASP A 46 -2.30 -11.36 6.40
N ILE A 47 -1.55 -11.04 5.35
CA ILE A 47 -1.88 -10.01 4.36
C ILE A 47 -1.78 -10.61 2.96
N ASP A 48 -2.71 -10.27 2.09
CA ASP A 48 -2.72 -10.72 0.70
C ASP A 48 -2.20 -9.66 -0.28
N LEU A 49 -2.30 -8.39 0.09
CA LEU A 49 -1.82 -7.27 -0.71
C LEU A 49 -1.64 -6.04 0.17
N ALA A 50 -0.63 -5.23 -0.10
CA ALA A 50 -0.40 -3.97 0.62
C ALA A 50 -0.46 -2.77 -0.32
N ILE A 51 -1.06 -1.68 0.15
CA ILE A 51 -1.08 -0.38 -0.50
C ILE A 51 -0.33 0.58 0.41
N LEU A 52 0.81 1.10 -0.04
CA LEU A 52 1.71 1.91 0.76
C LEU A 52 1.92 3.28 0.15
N ASP A 53 1.85 4.33 0.97
CA ASP A 53 2.29 5.66 0.57
C ASP A 53 3.82 5.74 0.69
N ILE A 54 4.47 6.41 -0.26
CA ILE A 54 5.92 6.63 -0.22
C ILE A 54 6.29 7.62 0.89
N MET A 55 5.48 8.67 1.07
CA MET A 55 5.78 9.76 2.00
C MET A 55 5.08 9.56 3.34
N LEU A 56 5.54 8.60 4.12
CA LEU A 56 5.02 8.39 5.47
C LEU A 56 5.77 9.24 6.49
N PRO A 57 5.12 9.61 7.62
CA PRO A 57 5.74 10.52 8.59
C PRO A 57 6.93 9.90 9.33
N ASP A 58 6.95 8.60 9.49
CA ASP A 58 7.96 7.91 10.32
C ASP A 58 8.88 6.99 9.53
N MET A 59 8.62 6.76 8.26
CA MET A 59 9.45 5.89 7.43
C MET A 59 9.17 6.15 5.95
N ASN A 60 10.23 6.09 5.13
CA ASN A 60 10.06 6.13 3.68
C ASN A 60 9.36 4.86 3.21
N GLY A 61 8.36 5.00 2.32
CA GLY A 61 7.59 3.87 1.82
C GLY A 61 8.43 2.84 1.07
N PHE A 62 9.50 3.27 0.38
CA PHE A 62 10.42 2.34 -0.27
C PHE A 62 11.15 1.47 0.75
N SER A 63 11.60 2.07 1.86
CA SER A 63 12.25 1.34 2.94
C SER A 63 11.29 0.33 3.57
N LEU A 64 10.04 0.72 3.75
CA LEU A 64 9.02 -0.17 4.27
C LEU A 64 8.75 -1.33 3.32
N CYS A 65 8.67 -1.06 2.01
CA CYS A 65 8.51 -2.09 1.00
C CYS A 65 9.66 -3.11 1.06
N GLN A 66 10.89 -2.63 1.16
CA GLN A 66 12.06 -3.49 1.27
C GLN A 66 12.00 -4.35 2.53
N LEU A 67 11.59 -3.77 3.64
CA LEU A 67 11.45 -4.48 4.91
C LEU A 67 10.40 -5.58 4.81
N ILE A 68 9.28 -5.31 4.17
CA ILE A 68 8.23 -6.31 3.94
C ILE A 68 8.78 -7.45 3.07
N ARG A 69 9.53 -7.13 2.04
CA ARG A 69 10.08 -8.10 1.09
C ARG A 69 11.11 -9.05 1.71
N GLU A 70 11.69 -8.70 2.84
CA GLU A 70 12.60 -9.61 3.53
C GLU A 70 11.92 -10.91 3.95
N LYS A 71 10.60 -10.86 4.22
CA LYS A 71 9.87 -12.01 4.76
C LYS A 71 8.61 -12.38 4.01
N CYS A 72 8.12 -11.50 3.14
CA CYS A 72 6.81 -11.66 2.51
C CYS A 72 6.89 -11.44 1.00
N THR A 73 5.99 -12.10 0.27
CA THR A 73 5.96 -12.04 -1.20
C THR A 73 4.65 -11.52 -1.76
N TYR A 74 3.72 -11.06 -0.91
CA TYR A 74 2.46 -10.54 -1.42
C TYR A 74 2.65 -9.26 -2.24
N PRO A 75 1.73 -8.97 -3.19
CA PRO A 75 1.84 -7.78 -4.03
C PRO A 75 1.83 -6.48 -3.22
N ILE A 76 2.60 -5.50 -3.68
CA ILE A 76 2.66 -4.17 -3.08
C ILE A 76 2.39 -3.12 -4.15
N ILE A 77 1.40 -2.26 -3.89
CA ILE A 77 1.08 -1.11 -4.72
C ILE A 77 1.55 0.13 -3.98
N MET A 78 2.40 0.95 -4.63
CA MET A 78 2.87 2.20 -4.04
C MET A 78 2.00 3.36 -4.50
N LEU A 79 1.62 4.23 -3.55
CA LEU A 79 0.91 5.48 -3.85
C LEU A 79 1.87 6.64 -3.68
N THR A 80 1.81 7.62 -4.60
CA THR A 80 2.69 8.78 -4.51
C THR A 80 2.05 10.01 -5.16
N ALA A 81 2.30 11.19 -4.56
CA ALA A 81 1.84 12.47 -5.11
C ALA A 81 2.57 12.83 -6.40
N LYS A 82 3.84 12.43 -6.51
CA LYS A 82 4.64 12.72 -7.70
C LYS A 82 5.75 11.68 -7.81
N ILE A 83 5.88 11.08 -8.98
CA ILE A 83 6.94 10.09 -9.25
C ILE A 83 7.82 10.57 -10.39
N GLU A 84 9.12 10.64 -10.13
CA GLU A 84 10.14 10.70 -11.16
C GLU A 84 10.38 9.28 -11.67
N GLU A 85 10.84 9.18 -12.90
CA GLU A 85 11.15 7.88 -13.51
C GLU A 85 12.15 7.08 -12.69
N THR A 86 13.16 7.75 -12.14
CA THR A 86 14.17 7.12 -11.27
C THR A 86 13.56 6.56 -10.00
N ASP A 87 12.62 7.25 -9.38
CA ASP A 87 11.93 6.77 -8.18
C ASP A 87 11.11 5.52 -8.48
N LYS A 88 10.46 5.51 -9.63
CA LYS A 88 9.67 4.38 -10.09
C LYS A 88 10.54 3.15 -10.29
N ILE A 89 11.68 3.32 -10.95
CA ILE A 89 12.66 2.25 -11.17
C ILE A 89 13.19 1.74 -9.83
N THR A 90 13.55 2.64 -8.92
CA THR A 90 14.04 2.29 -7.59
C THR A 90 13.02 1.46 -6.82
N GLY A 91 11.76 1.88 -6.83
CA GLY A 91 10.70 1.17 -6.13
C GLY A 91 10.46 -0.23 -6.68
N LEU A 92 10.44 -0.37 -8.00
CA LEU A 92 10.29 -1.68 -8.63
C LEU A 92 11.48 -2.58 -8.33
N THR A 93 12.68 -2.01 -8.29
CA THR A 93 13.89 -2.72 -7.91
C THR A 93 13.82 -3.22 -6.47
N LEU A 94 13.21 -2.45 -5.57
CA LEU A 94 13.03 -2.81 -4.17
C LEU A 94 11.83 -3.74 -3.93
N GLY A 95 11.10 -4.11 -4.97
CA GLY A 95 10.09 -5.15 -4.89
C GLY A 95 8.63 -4.69 -4.93
N ALA A 96 8.36 -3.43 -5.25
CA ALA A 96 6.98 -3.00 -5.50
C ALA A 96 6.48 -3.57 -6.82
N ASP A 97 5.20 -3.94 -6.87
CA ASP A 97 4.60 -4.56 -8.05
C ASP A 97 3.91 -3.54 -8.94
N ASP A 98 3.49 -2.40 -8.39
CA ASP A 98 2.78 -1.38 -9.15
C ASP A 98 2.88 -0.03 -8.47
N TYR A 99 2.57 1.02 -9.22
CA TYR A 99 2.54 2.40 -8.76
C TYR A 99 1.26 3.08 -9.20
N VAL A 100 0.68 3.90 -8.31
CA VAL A 100 -0.43 4.76 -8.64
C VAL A 100 -0.09 6.18 -8.21
N THR A 101 -0.19 7.12 -9.13
CA THR A 101 0.13 8.53 -8.88
C THR A 101 -1.09 9.28 -8.36
N LYS A 102 -0.92 10.02 -7.27
CA LYS A 102 -1.96 10.92 -6.76
C LYS A 102 -2.01 12.20 -7.60
N PRO A 103 -3.18 12.79 -7.86
CA PRO A 103 -4.50 12.28 -7.49
C PRO A 103 -4.92 11.11 -8.37
N PHE A 104 -5.61 10.16 -7.80
CA PHE A 104 -6.12 9.00 -8.52
C PHE A 104 -7.62 8.85 -8.29
N ARG A 105 -8.27 8.06 -9.15
CA ARG A 105 -9.66 7.65 -8.91
C ARG A 105 -9.65 6.40 -8.05
N PRO A 106 -10.46 6.32 -6.99
CA PRO A 106 -10.50 5.11 -6.16
C PRO A 106 -10.75 3.82 -6.95
N LEU A 107 -11.55 3.89 -8.01
CA LEU A 107 -11.81 2.73 -8.87
C LEU A 107 -10.57 2.25 -9.61
N GLU A 108 -9.62 3.14 -9.90
CA GLU A 108 -8.34 2.76 -10.51
C GLU A 108 -7.55 1.88 -9.55
N VAL A 109 -7.50 2.24 -8.27
CA VAL A 109 -6.81 1.44 -7.26
C VAL A 109 -7.50 0.09 -7.10
N VAL A 110 -8.83 0.06 -7.04
CA VAL A 110 -9.60 -1.17 -6.97
C VAL A 110 -9.28 -2.09 -8.15
N ALA A 111 -9.22 -1.54 -9.35
CA ALA A 111 -8.90 -2.31 -10.56
C ALA A 111 -7.51 -2.93 -10.47
N ARG A 112 -6.52 -2.19 -9.96
CA ARG A 112 -5.17 -2.71 -9.80
C ARG A 112 -5.07 -3.78 -8.72
N VAL A 113 -5.84 -3.63 -7.64
CA VAL A 113 -5.92 -4.65 -6.58
C VAL A 113 -6.45 -5.96 -7.16
N LYS A 114 -7.43 -5.89 -8.04
CA LYS A 114 -8.04 -7.08 -8.65
C LYS A 114 -7.16 -7.74 -9.72
N ALA A 115 -6.20 -7.01 -10.22
CA ALA A 115 -5.31 -7.54 -11.27
C ALA A 115 -4.21 -8.53 -10.71
#